data_7fe112b938ec0cea3507ea59f794c86f
#
_entry.id   7fe112b938ec0cea3507ea59f794c86f
#
_cell.length_a   1.000
_cell.length_b   1.000
_cell.length_c   1.000
_cell.angle_alpha   90.00
_cell.angle_beta   90.00
_cell.angle_gamma   90.00
#
_symmetry.space_group_name_H-M   'P 1'
#
loop_
_entity.id
_entity.type
_entity.pdbx_description
1 polymer ?
#
loop_
_entity_poly.entity_id
_entity_poly.type
_entity_poly.pdbx_seq_one_letter_code
_entity_poly.pdbx_strand_id
1 'polypeptide(L)'
;MLKIGPRTRHLLLGTATPIQTDVHELWDLMRVLNNGAGFVLGRAELGRWADFDGALPLIKGDQDLPDDREAWEWLRNPLPPAQEHPLFNALRLQLGVADDSFFTDRGFGSLGYPERQALTEALAPGFLREHNPVVRHTVLRRRRTLEDAGLLERVGVEVHPDPDALPGTYQGVTFEGLGLATSHAFDLAYGAAEAFTETLRRRWPAAGFMKSMLLQRICSSFASGRSTAEKLLRRELLDDEDAEYRLEGVLDGLTAEEAGFLERIVEELSRPEARDPKTAAVRYFLSDHRTQGKTWLEHGCIVFSQFYDTVRALAADIAAALPGEPVAIYAGAGKSGMHRGGEFASVEREEIKDAVRRREVRLVVATDAACEGLNLQTLGTLINVDLPWNPSRLEQRLGRIKRFGQRRQTVDMLNLVYHGTLDEKVYSALSQRMKDRYDIFGSLPDTIDDEWIENVEKLEEMMDKYMHLRKKARDAFEIRYEKKVDPDKDRWELCARVLARRDVVDKLSTPW
;
A
#
# COMPACT_ATOMS: atom_id res chain seq x y z
N MET A 1 -9.78 -21.01 -8.83
CA MET A 1 -10.65 -20.86 -7.64
C MET A 1 -12.11 -21.20 -7.92
N LEU A 2 -12.78 -20.63 -8.91
CA LEU A 2 -14.21 -20.89 -9.22
C LEU A 2 -14.58 -22.36 -9.47
N LYS A 3 -13.64 -23.20 -9.93
CA LYS A 3 -13.87 -24.66 -10.11
C LYS A 3 -13.75 -25.48 -8.82
N ILE A 4 -13.17 -24.92 -7.77
CA ILE A 4 -12.91 -25.60 -6.48
C ILE A 4 -14.09 -25.39 -5.52
N GLY A 5 -14.64 -24.18 -5.47
CA GLY A 5 -15.74 -23.83 -4.57
C GLY A 5 -16.88 -24.84 -4.53
N PRO A 6 -17.46 -25.24 -5.68
CA PRO A 6 -18.59 -26.20 -5.71
C PRO A 6 -18.25 -27.62 -5.21
N ARG A 7 -16.95 -27.93 -5.07
CA ARG A 7 -16.45 -29.25 -4.65
C ARG A 7 -15.94 -29.27 -3.22
N THR A 8 -16.00 -28.14 -2.52
CA THR A 8 -15.53 -28.02 -1.14
C THR A 8 -16.70 -27.88 -0.19
N ARG A 9 -16.64 -28.55 0.95
CA ARG A 9 -17.67 -28.46 2.00
C ARG A 9 -17.49 -27.16 2.81
N HIS A 10 -16.26 -26.76 3.03
CA HIS A 10 -15.89 -25.53 3.74
C HIS A 10 -14.78 -24.84 2.97
N LEU A 11 -14.90 -23.54 2.77
CA LEU A 11 -13.91 -22.70 2.06
C LEU A 11 -13.54 -21.51 2.95
N LEU A 12 -12.25 -21.37 3.24
CA LEU A 12 -11.66 -20.25 3.93
C LEU A 12 -10.65 -19.58 2.99
N LEU A 13 -10.88 -18.30 2.69
CA LEU A 13 -9.94 -17.50 1.92
C LEU A 13 -9.15 -16.62 2.89
N GLY A 14 -7.83 -16.80 2.92
CA GLY A 14 -6.91 -15.99 3.72
C GLY A 14 -6.12 -15.04 2.84
N THR A 15 -6.19 -13.75 3.12
CA THR A 15 -5.39 -12.72 2.45
C THR A 15 -5.00 -11.63 3.45
N ALA A 16 -3.82 -11.07 3.28
CA ALA A 16 -3.38 -9.89 4.03
C ALA A 16 -3.95 -8.59 3.45
N THR A 17 -4.30 -8.60 2.16
CA THR A 17 -4.79 -7.47 1.39
C THR A 17 -5.99 -7.94 0.56
N PRO A 18 -7.22 -7.94 1.12
CA PRO A 18 -8.42 -8.36 0.41
C PRO A 18 -8.77 -7.43 -0.76
N ILE A 19 -8.22 -6.24 -0.77
CA ILE A 19 -8.36 -5.20 -1.79
C ILE A 19 -6.96 -4.62 -2.00
N GLN A 20 -6.42 -4.70 -3.22
CA GLN A 20 -5.11 -4.13 -3.57
C GLN A 20 -5.26 -2.86 -4.40
N THR A 21 -6.08 -2.90 -5.42
CA THR A 21 -6.28 -1.81 -6.38
C THR A 21 -7.72 -1.34 -6.44
N ASP A 22 -8.70 -2.24 -6.39
CA ASP A 22 -10.12 -1.94 -6.55
C ASP A 22 -11.01 -2.71 -5.55
N VAL A 23 -12.11 -2.11 -5.10
CA VAL A 23 -13.16 -2.76 -4.26
C VAL A 23 -13.79 -3.96 -4.98
N HIS A 24 -13.79 -3.98 -6.31
CA HIS A 24 -14.23 -5.14 -7.08
C HIS A 24 -13.52 -6.43 -6.71
N GLU A 25 -12.25 -6.37 -6.32
CA GLU A 25 -11.46 -7.53 -5.86
C GLU A 25 -12.10 -8.23 -4.65
N LEU A 26 -12.67 -7.45 -3.72
CA LEU A 26 -13.42 -8.02 -2.60
C LEU A 26 -14.67 -8.76 -3.09
N TRP A 27 -15.38 -8.21 -4.08
CA TRP A 27 -16.53 -8.90 -4.70
C TRP A 27 -16.12 -10.17 -5.42
N ASP A 28 -14.97 -10.19 -6.07
CA ASP A 28 -14.44 -11.42 -6.68
C ASP A 28 -14.14 -12.49 -5.64
N LEU A 29 -13.58 -12.13 -4.48
CA LEU A 29 -13.42 -13.06 -3.36
C LEU A 29 -14.77 -13.55 -2.82
N MET A 30 -15.73 -12.65 -2.65
CA MET A 30 -17.09 -12.99 -2.22
C MET A 30 -17.80 -13.89 -3.24
N ARG A 31 -17.62 -13.67 -4.55
CA ARG A 31 -18.14 -14.54 -5.62
C ARG A 31 -17.53 -15.94 -5.55
N VAL A 32 -16.22 -16.06 -5.24
CA VAL A 32 -15.58 -17.37 -5.03
C VAL A 32 -16.21 -18.11 -3.86
N LEU A 33 -16.47 -17.40 -2.72
CA LEU A 33 -17.16 -17.97 -1.56
C LEU A 33 -18.61 -18.35 -1.86
N ASN A 34 -19.31 -17.57 -2.68
CA ASN A 34 -20.70 -17.79 -3.07
C ASN A 34 -20.88 -18.94 -4.05
N ASN A 35 -19.80 -19.36 -4.73
CA ASN A 35 -19.86 -20.31 -5.83
C ASN A 35 -20.21 -21.73 -5.33
N GLY A 36 -21.35 -22.23 -5.76
CA GLY A 36 -21.89 -23.56 -5.44
C GLY A 36 -22.97 -23.61 -4.38
N ALA A 37 -23.16 -22.59 -3.54
CA ALA A 37 -24.14 -22.62 -2.47
C ALA A 37 -25.10 -21.43 -2.45
N GLY A 38 -24.70 -20.25 -2.97
CA GLY A 38 -25.54 -19.06 -3.05
C GLY A 38 -25.88 -18.41 -1.69
N PHE A 39 -25.14 -18.75 -0.62
CA PHE A 39 -25.44 -18.24 0.73
C PHE A 39 -24.65 -17.00 1.13
N VAL A 40 -23.69 -16.56 0.31
CA VAL A 40 -22.87 -15.37 0.57
C VAL A 40 -23.49 -14.14 -0.11
N LEU A 41 -23.57 -14.13 -1.43
CA LEU A 41 -24.15 -13.03 -2.23
C LEU A 41 -25.55 -13.34 -2.74
N GLY A 42 -26.10 -14.48 -2.38
CA GLY A 42 -27.37 -14.96 -2.86
C GLY A 42 -27.29 -15.80 -4.14
N ARG A 43 -28.44 -16.31 -4.56
CA ARG A 43 -28.59 -17.02 -5.84
C ARG A 43 -28.64 -16.00 -6.98
N ALA A 44 -27.95 -16.31 -8.08
CA ALA A 44 -27.74 -15.39 -9.22
C ALA A 44 -29.04 -14.77 -9.79
N GLU A 45 -30.17 -15.51 -9.74
CA GLU A 45 -31.45 -15.05 -10.30
C GLU A 45 -32.22 -14.09 -9.39
N LEU A 46 -31.92 -14.06 -8.08
CA LEU A 46 -32.66 -13.31 -7.06
C LEU A 46 -31.77 -12.47 -6.15
N GLY A 47 -30.45 -12.62 -6.23
CA GLY A 47 -29.51 -11.98 -5.31
C GLY A 47 -29.08 -10.60 -5.81
N ARG A 48 -29.50 -9.55 -5.12
CA ARG A 48 -29.05 -8.17 -5.42
C ARG A 48 -27.62 -7.91 -4.97
N TRP A 49 -27.13 -8.62 -3.96
CA TRP A 49 -25.77 -8.45 -3.45
C TRP A 49 -24.64 -8.83 -4.43
N ALA A 50 -24.98 -9.57 -5.49
CA ALA A 50 -24.03 -9.89 -6.57
C ALA A 50 -23.77 -8.69 -7.51
N ASP A 51 -24.68 -7.71 -7.53
CA ASP A 51 -24.50 -6.44 -8.23
C ASP A 51 -23.69 -5.49 -7.35
N PHE A 52 -22.44 -5.24 -7.76
CA PHE A 52 -21.51 -4.40 -7.04
C PHE A 52 -21.97 -2.95 -6.93
N ASP A 53 -22.42 -2.37 -8.06
CA ASP A 53 -22.77 -0.96 -8.14
C ASP A 53 -24.00 -0.61 -7.27
N GLY A 54 -24.97 -1.51 -7.21
CA GLY A 54 -26.13 -1.36 -6.35
C GLY A 54 -25.85 -1.62 -4.87
N ALA A 55 -24.93 -2.55 -4.56
CA ALA A 55 -24.63 -2.93 -3.19
C ALA A 55 -23.67 -1.98 -2.47
N LEU A 56 -22.69 -1.42 -3.18
CA LEU A 56 -21.63 -0.61 -2.59
C LEU A 56 -22.14 0.62 -1.83
N PRO A 57 -23.07 1.44 -2.35
CA PRO A 57 -23.61 2.60 -1.62
C PRO A 57 -24.31 2.23 -0.32
N LEU A 58 -25.02 1.10 -0.30
CA LEU A 58 -25.71 0.60 0.89
C LEU A 58 -24.73 0.12 1.97
N ILE A 59 -23.66 -0.56 1.55
CA ILE A 59 -22.60 -1.04 2.45
C ILE A 59 -21.79 0.12 3.04
N LYS A 60 -21.54 1.16 2.26
CA LYS A 60 -20.87 2.38 2.72
C LYS A 60 -21.77 3.24 3.64
N GLY A 61 -23.09 3.09 3.53
CA GLY A 61 -24.06 3.94 4.19
C GLY A 61 -24.27 5.29 3.49
N ASP A 62 -23.87 5.37 2.22
CA ASP A 62 -24.12 6.55 1.35
C ASP A 62 -25.60 6.58 0.88
N GLN A 63 -26.28 5.45 0.97
CA GLN A 63 -27.68 5.28 0.60
C GLN A 63 -28.37 4.39 1.62
N ASP A 64 -29.59 4.79 2.03
CA ASP A 64 -30.51 3.99 2.83
C ASP A 64 -31.62 3.41 1.95
N LEU A 65 -32.34 2.42 2.48
CA LEU A 65 -33.46 1.80 1.77
C LEU A 65 -34.67 2.73 1.75
N PRO A 66 -35.34 2.90 0.60
CA PRO A 66 -36.43 3.84 0.46
C PRO A 66 -37.76 3.33 1.10
N ASP A 67 -37.98 2.01 1.10
CA ASP A 67 -39.22 1.39 1.60
C ASP A 67 -39.02 -0.08 2.00
N ASP A 68 -40.04 -0.65 2.60
CA ASP A 68 -40.07 -2.04 3.09
C ASP A 68 -40.04 -3.07 1.95
N ARG A 69 -40.46 -2.72 0.74
CA ARG A 69 -40.36 -3.57 -0.43
C ARG A 69 -38.90 -3.72 -0.86
N GLU A 70 -38.19 -2.61 -0.95
CA GLU A 70 -36.75 -2.63 -1.25
C GLU A 70 -35.98 -3.35 -0.14
N ALA A 71 -36.34 -3.13 1.13
CA ALA A 71 -35.72 -3.84 2.23
C ALA A 71 -35.87 -5.36 2.08
N TRP A 72 -37.08 -5.83 1.72
CA TRP A 72 -37.30 -7.25 1.48
C TRP A 72 -36.46 -7.82 0.34
N GLU A 73 -36.36 -7.11 -0.78
CA GLU A 73 -35.58 -7.55 -1.94
C GLU A 73 -34.08 -7.69 -1.64
N TRP A 74 -33.54 -6.89 -0.73
CA TRP A 74 -32.14 -7.03 -0.27
C TRP A 74 -31.96 -8.12 0.80
N LEU A 75 -32.94 -8.35 1.65
CA LEU A 75 -32.82 -9.26 2.80
C LEU A 75 -33.23 -10.70 2.50
N ARG A 76 -34.07 -10.96 1.50
CA ARG A 76 -34.63 -12.30 1.25
C ARG A 76 -33.62 -13.28 0.60
N ASN A 77 -32.53 -12.77 0.03
CA ASN A 77 -31.57 -13.60 -0.70
C ASN A 77 -30.16 -12.98 -0.75
N PRO A 78 -29.26 -13.35 0.16
CA PRO A 78 -29.45 -14.35 1.23
C PRO A 78 -30.19 -13.80 2.45
N LEU A 79 -31.05 -14.61 3.03
CA LEU A 79 -31.72 -14.27 4.28
C LEU A 79 -30.74 -14.43 5.46
N PRO A 80 -30.49 -13.35 6.24
CA PRO A 80 -29.53 -13.39 7.33
C PRO A 80 -29.87 -14.43 8.42
N PRO A 81 -28.88 -14.95 9.17
CA PRO A 81 -29.12 -15.88 10.29
C PRO A 81 -29.97 -15.25 11.39
N ALA A 82 -30.77 -16.07 12.06
CA ALA A 82 -31.66 -15.62 13.15
C ALA A 82 -30.88 -14.93 14.30
N GLN A 83 -29.67 -15.40 14.59
CA GLN A 83 -28.85 -14.92 15.70
C GLN A 83 -28.21 -13.54 15.43
N GLU A 84 -28.27 -13.07 14.18
CA GLU A 84 -27.59 -11.84 13.80
C GLU A 84 -28.33 -10.60 14.29
N HIS A 85 -29.67 -10.60 14.19
CA HIS A 85 -30.50 -9.50 14.64
C HIS A 85 -31.92 -9.98 14.97
N PRO A 86 -32.65 -9.37 15.95
CA PRO A 86 -34.03 -9.74 16.29
C PRO A 86 -34.99 -9.73 15.09
N LEU A 87 -34.83 -8.77 14.17
CA LEU A 87 -35.58 -8.70 12.92
C LEU A 87 -35.48 -10.00 12.13
N PHE A 88 -34.28 -10.53 11.95
CA PHE A 88 -34.05 -11.75 11.13
C PHE A 88 -34.65 -12.98 11.81
N ASN A 89 -34.58 -13.04 13.13
CA ASN A 89 -35.26 -14.09 13.90
C ASN A 89 -36.75 -14.03 13.71
N ALA A 90 -37.36 -12.85 13.84
CA ALA A 90 -38.81 -12.64 13.66
C ALA A 90 -39.23 -13.04 12.24
N LEU A 91 -38.54 -12.57 11.22
CA LEU A 91 -38.83 -12.91 9.82
C LEU A 91 -38.73 -14.42 9.57
N ARG A 92 -37.69 -15.10 10.07
CA ARG A 92 -37.53 -16.54 9.89
C ARG A 92 -38.68 -17.34 10.56
N LEU A 93 -39.03 -16.99 11.78
CA LEU A 93 -40.14 -17.62 12.51
C LEU A 93 -41.48 -17.44 11.78
N GLN A 94 -41.78 -16.21 11.35
CA GLN A 94 -43.06 -15.89 10.69
C GLN A 94 -43.15 -16.55 9.30
N LEU A 95 -42.03 -16.63 8.59
CA LEU A 95 -42.00 -17.26 7.27
C LEU A 95 -41.83 -18.77 7.31
N GLY A 96 -41.53 -19.35 8.47
CA GLY A 96 -41.23 -20.77 8.62
C GLY A 96 -39.94 -21.19 7.89
N VAL A 97 -38.94 -20.30 7.84
CA VAL A 97 -37.67 -20.56 7.20
C VAL A 97 -36.71 -21.18 8.20
N ALA A 98 -36.24 -22.39 7.93
CA ALA A 98 -35.29 -23.10 8.79
C ALA A 98 -33.93 -22.36 8.87
N ASP A 99 -33.17 -22.57 9.96
CA ASP A 99 -31.89 -21.89 10.21
C ASP A 99 -30.81 -22.21 9.19
N ASP A 100 -30.87 -23.37 8.56
CA ASP A 100 -29.97 -23.82 7.50
C ASP A 100 -30.37 -23.37 6.09
N SER A 101 -31.51 -22.70 5.94
CA SER A 101 -31.98 -22.11 4.69
C SER A 101 -31.56 -20.66 4.55
N PHE A 102 -30.99 -20.28 3.42
CA PHE A 102 -30.41 -18.95 3.17
C PHE A 102 -31.22 -18.10 2.19
N PHE A 103 -32.36 -18.53 1.75
CA PHE A 103 -33.21 -17.78 0.82
C PHE A 103 -34.66 -18.18 0.95
N THR A 104 -35.53 -17.33 0.47
CA THR A 104 -36.94 -17.58 0.28
C THR A 104 -37.42 -17.05 -1.05
N ASP A 105 -38.24 -17.82 -1.73
CA ASP A 105 -38.85 -17.42 -3.01
C ASP A 105 -40.09 -16.50 -2.79
N ARG A 106 -40.48 -16.25 -1.55
CA ARG A 106 -41.63 -15.39 -1.25
C ARG A 106 -41.36 -13.95 -1.69
N GLY A 107 -42.13 -13.47 -2.67
CA GLY A 107 -42.13 -12.06 -3.06
C GLY A 107 -42.78 -11.18 -2.02
N PHE A 108 -42.51 -9.87 -2.05
CA PHE A 108 -43.11 -8.88 -1.11
C PHE A 108 -44.62 -8.94 -1.03
N GLY A 109 -45.31 -9.18 -2.17
CA GLY A 109 -46.77 -9.30 -2.23
C GLY A 109 -47.38 -10.46 -1.41
N SER A 110 -46.56 -11.48 -1.07
CA SER A 110 -46.98 -12.64 -0.27
C SER A 110 -46.74 -12.47 1.25
N LEU A 111 -46.14 -11.34 1.67
CA LEU A 111 -45.86 -11.04 3.06
C LEU A 111 -47.14 -10.52 3.75
N GLY A 112 -47.38 -11.03 4.94
CA GLY A 112 -48.43 -10.55 5.83
C GLY A 112 -48.08 -9.21 6.50
N TYR A 113 -49.02 -8.69 7.27
CA TYR A 113 -48.82 -7.43 8.00
C TYR A 113 -47.66 -7.49 9.02
N PRO A 114 -47.49 -8.59 9.81
CA PRO A 114 -46.41 -8.69 10.79
C PRO A 114 -45.04 -8.67 10.16
N GLU A 115 -44.85 -9.38 9.02
CA GLU A 115 -43.57 -9.41 8.31
C GLU A 115 -43.20 -8.04 7.74
N ARG A 116 -44.17 -7.35 7.15
CA ARG A 116 -43.93 -5.99 6.61
C ARG A 116 -43.64 -4.99 7.74
N GLN A 117 -44.34 -5.10 8.87
CA GLN A 117 -44.05 -4.25 10.02
C GLN A 117 -42.62 -4.51 10.55
N ALA A 118 -42.17 -5.76 10.59
CA ALA A 118 -40.81 -6.07 11.01
C ALA A 118 -39.77 -5.45 10.07
N LEU A 119 -40.00 -5.40 8.75
CA LEU A 119 -39.10 -4.79 7.78
C LEU A 119 -38.84 -3.31 8.01
N THR A 120 -39.70 -2.59 8.75
CA THR A 120 -39.45 -1.17 9.06
C THR A 120 -38.18 -0.95 9.86
N GLU A 121 -37.69 -1.94 10.62
CA GLU A 121 -36.40 -1.87 11.30
C GLU A 121 -35.22 -1.80 10.31
N ALA A 122 -35.35 -2.43 9.14
CA ALA A 122 -34.32 -2.40 8.10
C ALA A 122 -34.23 -1.05 7.39
N LEU A 123 -35.18 -0.15 7.58
CA LEU A 123 -35.17 1.21 7.04
C LEU A 123 -34.39 2.19 7.94
N ALA A 124 -33.96 1.74 9.11
CA ALA A 124 -33.13 2.58 9.98
C ALA A 124 -31.83 2.98 9.27
N PRO A 125 -31.42 4.25 9.39
CA PRO A 125 -30.18 4.72 8.77
C PRO A 125 -28.97 3.84 9.12
N GLY A 126 -28.24 3.40 8.13
CA GLY A 126 -27.06 2.55 8.29
C GLY A 126 -27.33 1.09 8.63
N PHE A 127 -28.58 0.62 8.62
CA PHE A 127 -28.90 -0.78 8.95
C PHE A 127 -28.15 -1.76 8.05
N LEU A 128 -28.16 -1.57 6.72
CA LEU A 128 -27.44 -2.44 5.80
C LEU A 128 -25.92 -2.27 5.86
N ARG A 129 -25.41 -1.17 6.35
CA ARG A 129 -23.99 -1.01 6.64
C ARG A 129 -23.52 -2.00 7.71
N GLU A 130 -24.37 -2.29 8.70
CA GLU A 130 -24.04 -3.23 9.79
C GLU A 130 -24.45 -4.68 9.47
N HIS A 131 -25.45 -4.86 8.60
CA HIS A 131 -26.06 -6.15 8.29
C HIS A 131 -25.99 -6.49 6.80
N ASN A 132 -24.78 -6.73 6.29
CA ASN A 132 -24.52 -7.06 4.89
C ASN A 132 -23.63 -8.31 4.74
N PRO A 133 -23.58 -8.92 3.56
CA PRO A 133 -22.77 -10.11 3.32
C PRO A 133 -21.27 -9.92 3.59
N VAL A 134 -20.71 -8.74 3.32
CA VAL A 134 -19.27 -8.47 3.55
C VAL A 134 -18.98 -8.57 5.05
N VAL A 135 -19.73 -7.87 5.90
CA VAL A 135 -19.55 -7.93 7.35
C VAL A 135 -19.76 -9.34 7.90
N ARG A 136 -20.73 -10.07 7.34
CA ARG A 136 -21.09 -11.42 7.78
C ARG A 136 -20.03 -12.48 7.45
N HIS A 137 -19.41 -12.37 6.30
CA HIS A 137 -18.49 -13.40 5.78
C HIS A 137 -17.01 -13.01 5.81
N THR A 138 -16.69 -11.81 6.32
CA THR A 138 -15.32 -11.33 6.45
C THR A 138 -14.94 -11.27 7.92
N VAL A 139 -13.84 -11.94 8.27
CA VAL A 139 -13.21 -11.80 9.58
C VAL A 139 -11.97 -10.94 9.41
N LEU A 140 -12.08 -9.67 9.79
CA LEU A 140 -10.95 -8.75 9.75
C LEU A 140 -10.24 -8.74 11.12
N ARG A 141 -9.01 -9.24 11.15
CA ARG A 141 -8.13 -9.16 12.31
C ARG A 141 -7.23 -7.95 12.16
N ARG A 142 -7.55 -6.88 12.84
CA ARG A 142 -6.70 -5.69 12.87
C ARG A 142 -5.64 -5.87 13.94
N ARG A 143 -4.40 -5.55 13.58
CA ARG A 143 -3.29 -5.56 14.54
C ARG A 143 -3.62 -4.74 15.79
N ARG A 144 -4.19 -3.55 15.62
CA ARG A 144 -4.57 -2.67 16.71
C ARG A 144 -5.58 -3.31 17.67
N THR A 145 -6.60 -4.00 17.17
CA THR A 145 -7.58 -4.70 18.01
C THR A 145 -6.91 -5.77 18.88
N LEU A 146 -5.90 -6.46 18.33
CA LEU A 146 -5.12 -7.45 19.08
C LEU A 146 -4.15 -6.78 20.08
N GLU A 147 -3.59 -5.62 19.73
CA GLU A 147 -2.75 -4.80 20.61
C GLU A 147 -3.58 -4.22 21.77
N ASP A 148 -4.77 -3.66 21.50
CA ASP A 148 -5.68 -3.10 22.50
C ASP A 148 -6.27 -4.19 23.43
N ALA A 149 -6.44 -5.40 22.92
CA ALA A 149 -6.82 -6.57 23.71
C ALA A 149 -5.65 -7.21 24.49
N GLY A 150 -4.44 -6.66 24.39
CA GLY A 150 -3.24 -7.19 25.06
C GLY A 150 -2.73 -8.53 24.48
N LEU A 151 -3.25 -8.95 23.33
CA LEU A 151 -2.86 -10.19 22.64
C LEU A 151 -1.60 -10.03 21.78
N LEU A 152 -1.23 -8.79 21.47
CA LEU A 152 -0.01 -8.43 20.77
C LEU A 152 0.67 -7.26 21.45
N GLU A 153 2.00 -7.32 21.54
CA GLU A 153 2.79 -6.17 22.00
C GLU A 153 2.74 -5.05 20.96
N ARG A 154 2.53 -3.83 21.44
CA ARG A 154 2.50 -2.64 20.60
C ARG A 154 3.92 -2.24 20.21
N VAL A 155 4.17 -2.16 18.92
CA VAL A 155 5.43 -1.63 18.37
C VAL A 155 5.17 -0.24 17.80
N GLY A 156 5.82 0.79 18.34
CA GLY A 156 5.76 2.16 17.83
C GLY A 156 6.53 2.31 16.52
N VAL A 157 6.30 3.41 15.82
CA VAL A 157 7.08 3.83 14.65
C VAL A 157 7.52 5.27 14.84
N GLU A 158 8.80 5.53 14.64
CA GLU A 158 9.39 6.86 14.63
C GLU A 158 9.75 7.19 13.18
N VAL A 159 9.16 8.25 12.65
CA VAL A 159 9.36 8.67 11.26
C VAL A 159 10.46 9.71 11.19
N HIS A 160 11.34 9.57 10.22
CA HIS A 160 12.44 10.49 9.93
C HIS A 160 12.38 10.99 8.47
N PRO A 161 12.90 12.20 8.19
CA PRO A 161 13.39 13.15 9.19
C PRO A 161 12.28 13.61 10.12
N ASP A 162 12.64 13.96 11.35
CA ASP A 162 11.72 14.57 12.30
C ASP A 162 11.29 15.95 11.75
N PRO A 163 9.99 16.20 11.57
CA PRO A 163 9.48 17.45 11.02
C PRO A 163 9.77 18.68 11.91
N ASP A 164 9.98 18.46 13.19
CA ASP A 164 10.36 19.51 14.14
C ASP A 164 11.89 19.69 14.19
N ALA A 165 12.66 18.87 13.46
CA ALA A 165 14.11 18.99 13.41
C ALA A 165 14.51 20.26 12.63
N LEU A 166 15.52 20.97 13.13
CA LEU A 166 16.07 22.13 12.46
C LEU A 166 16.77 21.71 11.15
N PRO A 167 16.65 22.54 10.07
CA PRO A 167 17.42 22.31 8.84
C PRO A 167 18.92 22.14 9.14
N GLY A 168 19.57 21.18 8.46
CA GLY A 168 21.00 20.93 8.65
C GLY A 168 21.38 20.13 9.91
N THR A 169 20.41 19.56 10.62
CA THR A 169 20.63 18.71 11.80
C THR A 169 21.46 17.46 11.50
N TYR A 170 21.42 16.96 10.26
CA TYR A 170 22.11 15.75 9.83
C TYR A 170 23.44 16.10 9.18
N GLN A 171 24.56 15.60 9.74
CA GLN A 171 25.91 15.90 9.25
C GLN A 171 26.09 15.34 7.83
N GLY A 172 26.59 16.20 6.92
CA GLY A 172 26.85 15.84 5.51
C GLY A 172 25.61 15.68 4.64
N VAL A 173 24.42 15.89 5.20
CA VAL A 173 23.14 15.83 4.50
C VAL A 173 22.29 17.02 4.93
N THR A 174 21.76 17.78 3.97
CA THR A 174 20.90 18.93 4.22
C THR A 174 19.47 18.55 3.90
N PHE A 175 18.60 18.70 4.91
CA PHE A 175 17.15 18.60 4.75
C PHE A 175 16.55 20.01 4.75
N GLU A 176 15.64 20.26 3.81
CA GLU A 176 14.77 21.42 3.75
C GLU A 176 13.35 20.98 4.13
N GLY A 177 12.99 21.12 5.40
CA GLY A 177 11.80 20.50 5.96
C GLY A 177 11.95 18.96 5.94
N LEU A 178 11.05 18.27 5.26
CA LEU A 178 11.08 16.80 5.11
C LEU A 178 11.84 16.32 3.85
N GLY A 179 12.31 17.24 3.01
CA GLY A 179 12.99 16.95 1.75
C GLY A 179 14.50 17.12 1.82
N LEU A 180 15.22 16.33 1.02
CA LEU A 180 16.66 16.51 0.77
C LEU A 180 16.88 17.65 -0.22
N ALA A 181 17.90 18.45 0.01
CA ALA A 181 18.40 19.40 -1.00
C ALA A 181 18.93 18.63 -2.22
N THR A 182 18.63 19.17 -3.39
CA THR A 182 19.14 18.62 -4.65
C THR A 182 20.61 19.00 -4.88
N SER A 183 21.30 18.27 -5.74
CA SER A 183 22.64 18.64 -6.23
C SER A 183 22.54 19.30 -7.60
N HIS A 184 23.56 20.09 -7.99
CA HIS A 184 23.59 20.71 -9.31
C HIS A 184 23.47 19.71 -10.46
N ALA A 185 24.14 18.58 -10.36
CA ALA A 185 24.04 17.49 -11.36
C ALA A 185 22.62 16.92 -11.43
N PHE A 186 21.96 16.76 -10.28
CA PHE A 186 20.57 16.34 -10.22
C PHE A 186 19.65 17.37 -10.92
N ASP A 187 19.80 18.66 -10.61
CA ASP A 187 18.95 19.72 -11.18
C ASP A 187 19.05 19.78 -12.70
N LEU A 188 20.30 19.64 -13.24
CA LEU A 188 20.52 19.61 -14.68
C LEU A 188 19.92 18.38 -15.36
N ALA A 189 20.06 17.20 -14.74
CA ALA A 189 19.48 15.98 -15.25
C ALA A 189 17.93 15.98 -15.18
N TYR A 190 17.39 16.51 -14.07
CA TYR A 190 15.95 16.64 -13.87
C TYR A 190 15.34 17.60 -14.89
N GLY A 191 15.94 18.78 -15.09
CA GLY A 191 15.52 19.74 -16.11
C GLY A 191 15.62 19.19 -17.53
N ALA A 192 16.66 18.42 -17.85
CA ALA A 192 16.80 17.75 -19.15
C ALA A 192 15.66 16.70 -19.35
N ALA A 193 15.29 15.95 -18.29
CA ALA A 193 14.18 15.00 -18.36
C ALA A 193 12.83 15.69 -18.59
N GLU A 194 12.60 16.83 -17.95
CA GLU A 194 11.39 17.63 -18.21
C GLU A 194 11.35 18.15 -19.66
N ALA A 195 12.47 18.69 -20.16
CA ALA A 195 12.58 19.16 -21.54
C ALA A 195 12.37 18.02 -22.56
N PHE A 196 12.98 16.87 -22.33
CA PHE A 196 12.76 15.66 -23.13
C PHE A 196 11.28 15.31 -23.22
N THR A 197 10.64 15.20 -22.07
CA THR A 197 9.25 14.75 -22.03
C THR A 197 8.28 15.78 -22.63
N GLU A 198 8.54 17.06 -22.43
CA GLU A 198 7.74 18.13 -23.05
C GLU A 198 7.89 18.13 -24.59
N THR A 199 9.11 17.95 -25.10
CA THR A 199 9.38 17.88 -26.53
C THR A 199 8.72 16.64 -27.16
N LEU A 200 8.84 15.49 -26.50
CA LEU A 200 8.21 14.25 -26.92
C LEU A 200 6.68 14.37 -26.94
N ARG A 201 6.07 15.01 -25.93
CA ARG A 201 4.62 15.19 -25.80
C ARG A 201 4.02 16.04 -26.93
N ARG A 202 4.74 17.05 -27.41
CA ARG A 202 4.31 17.86 -28.56
C ARG A 202 4.10 17.03 -29.82
N ARG A 203 4.94 16.03 -30.00
CA ARG A 203 4.90 15.11 -31.15
C ARG A 203 4.01 13.89 -30.86
N TRP A 204 3.95 13.46 -29.62
CA TRP A 204 3.21 12.27 -29.20
C TRP A 204 2.47 12.51 -27.86
N PRO A 205 1.22 13.02 -27.92
CA PRO A 205 0.46 13.35 -26.71
C PRO A 205 0.27 12.17 -25.74
N ALA A 206 0.20 10.94 -26.25
CA ALA A 206 0.09 9.72 -25.44
C ALA A 206 1.34 9.39 -24.62
N ALA A 207 2.48 10.09 -24.82
CA ALA A 207 3.72 9.87 -24.08
C ALA A 207 3.77 10.58 -22.71
N GLY A 208 2.66 11.12 -22.21
CA GLY A 208 2.61 11.80 -20.91
C GLY A 208 3.12 10.96 -19.75
N PHE A 209 2.94 9.62 -19.77
CA PHE A 209 3.47 8.69 -18.77
C PHE A 209 5.00 8.68 -18.69
N MET A 210 5.71 8.99 -19.79
CA MET A 210 7.16 9.03 -19.83
C MET A 210 7.75 10.05 -18.86
N LYS A 211 7.03 11.15 -18.61
CA LYS A 211 7.44 12.17 -17.65
C LYS A 211 7.54 11.58 -16.25
N SER A 212 6.45 10.98 -15.78
CA SER A 212 6.43 10.37 -14.45
C SER A 212 7.47 9.26 -14.32
N MET A 213 7.56 8.38 -15.30
CA MET A 213 8.50 7.27 -15.30
C MET A 213 9.95 7.75 -15.22
N LEU A 214 10.37 8.68 -16.09
CA LEU A 214 11.76 9.15 -16.11
C LEU A 214 12.13 9.96 -14.88
N LEU A 215 11.23 10.86 -14.45
CA LEU A 215 11.45 11.68 -13.26
C LEU A 215 11.51 10.84 -11.99
N GLN A 216 10.66 9.83 -11.83
CA GLN A 216 10.72 8.93 -10.67
C GLN A 216 12.03 8.17 -10.58
N ARG A 217 12.57 7.72 -11.70
CA ARG A 217 13.83 6.99 -11.74
C ARG A 217 15.04 7.88 -11.44
N ILE A 218 15.02 9.14 -11.91
CA ILE A 218 16.03 10.15 -11.54
C ILE A 218 15.91 10.49 -10.05
N CYS A 219 14.68 10.64 -9.54
CA CYS A 219 14.45 10.87 -8.11
C CYS A 219 14.81 9.67 -7.24
N SER A 220 14.76 8.44 -7.76
CA SER A 220 15.15 7.25 -7.00
C SER A 220 16.67 7.22 -6.78
N SER A 221 17.46 7.26 -7.86
CA SER A 221 18.93 7.36 -7.79
C SER A 221 19.54 7.82 -9.10
N PHE A 222 20.77 8.32 -9.04
CA PHE A 222 21.57 8.62 -10.23
C PHE A 222 21.77 7.40 -11.12
N ALA A 223 22.00 6.23 -10.51
CA ALA A 223 22.16 4.98 -11.25
C ALA A 223 20.89 4.59 -12.02
N SER A 224 19.72 4.71 -11.41
CA SER A 224 18.42 4.39 -12.05
C SER A 224 18.09 5.40 -13.15
N GLY A 225 18.27 6.70 -12.91
CA GLY A 225 18.05 7.74 -13.92
C GLY A 225 18.94 7.56 -15.13
N ARG A 226 20.24 7.35 -14.91
CA ARG A 226 21.21 7.08 -15.97
C ARG A 226 20.89 5.83 -16.77
N SER A 227 20.69 4.69 -16.10
CA SER A 227 20.36 3.42 -16.75
C SER A 227 19.13 3.54 -17.63
N THR A 228 18.11 4.26 -17.14
CA THR A 228 16.88 4.49 -17.92
C THR A 228 17.14 5.34 -19.16
N ALA A 229 17.88 6.46 -19.03
CA ALA A 229 18.20 7.30 -20.18
C ALA A 229 19.05 6.54 -21.23
N GLU A 230 20.02 5.73 -20.79
CA GLU A 230 20.82 4.87 -21.67
C GLU A 230 19.94 3.84 -22.42
N LYS A 231 19.01 3.17 -21.74
CA LYS A 231 18.09 2.20 -22.35
C LYS A 231 17.19 2.89 -23.40
N LEU A 232 16.64 4.08 -23.06
CA LEU A 232 15.85 4.86 -24.01
C LEU A 232 16.65 5.25 -25.27
N LEU A 233 17.91 5.68 -25.11
CA LEU A 233 18.80 5.97 -26.23
C LEU A 233 19.09 4.74 -27.12
N ARG A 234 19.24 3.57 -26.48
CA ARG A 234 19.48 2.30 -27.19
C ARG A 234 18.21 1.65 -27.71
N ARG A 235 17.03 2.22 -27.41
CA ARG A 235 15.72 1.65 -27.74
C ARG A 235 15.49 0.28 -27.09
N GLU A 236 16.07 0.06 -25.94
CA GLU A 236 15.92 -1.17 -25.18
C GLU A 236 14.66 -1.10 -24.30
N LEU A 237 14.02 -2.26 -24.08
CA LEU A 237 12.89 -2.37 -23.16
C LEU A 237 13.35 -2.11 -21.72
N LEU A 238 12.50 -1.51 -20.95
CA LEU A 238 12.72 -1.33 -19.51
C LEU A 238 12.34 -2.60 -18.76
N ASP A 239 13.26 -3.13 -17.93
CA ASP A 239 13.15 -4.44 -17.25
C ASP A 239 12.22 -4.45 -16.02
N ASP A 240 11.24 -3.59 -15.90
CA ASP A 240 10.37 -3.53 -14.74
C ASP A 240 9.11 -4.37 -14.93
N GLU A 241 8.71 -5.06 -13.84
CA GLU A 241 7.48 -5.84 -13.77
C GLU A 241 6.22 -4.98 -14.03
N ASP A 242 6.32 -3.65 -13.83
CA ASP A 242 5.26 -2.67 -14.07
C ASP A 242 5.36 -1.98 -15.46
N ALA A 243 6.37 -2.27 -16.27
CA ALA A 243 6.62 -1.61 -17.55
C ALA A 243 6.11 -2.40 -18.76
N GLU A 244 4.92 -2.99 -18.66
CA GLU A 244 4.14 -3.41 -19.86
C GLU A 244 3.62 -2.22 -20.68
N TYR A 245 4.20 -1.02 -20.49
CA TYR A 245 3.87 0.12 -21.32
C TYR A 245 4.47 -0.07 -22.71
N ARG A 246 3.58 -0.08 -23.70
CA ARG A 246 3.86 -0.17 -25.13
C ARG A 246 4.77 0.97 -25.58
N LEU A 247 6.07 0.86 -25.28
CA LEU A 247 7.09 1.74 -25.84
C LEU A 247 7.37 1.45 -27.32
N GLU A 248 6.82 0.33 -27.84
CA GLU A 248 6.90 -0.02 -29.25
C GLU A 248 6.32 1.12 -30.09
N GLY A 249 7.14 1.72 -30.91
CA GLY A 249 6.81 2.83 -31.81
C GLY A 249 7.11 4.23 -31.27
N VAL A 250 7.15 4.47 -29.95
CA VAL A 250 7.50 5.79 -29.38
C VAL A 250 8.99 6.08 -29.57
N LEU A 251 9.83 5.07 -29.35
CA LEU A 251 11.29 5.20 -29.39
C LEU A 251 11.87 5.07 -30.79
N ASP A 252 11.13 4.57 -31.78
CA ASP A 252 11.63 4.32 -33.13
C ASP A 252 12.01 5.59 -33.91
N GLY A 253 11.60 6.75 -33.44
CA GLY A 253 11.81 8.03 -34.09
C GLY A 253 12.28 9.14 -33.17
N LEU A 254 13.19 8.88 -32.20
CA LEU A 254 13.80 9.96 -31.42
C LEU A 254 14.47 10.99 -32.35
N THR A 255 14.14 12.26 -32.16
CA THR A 255 14.81 13.36 -32.83
C THR A 255 16.20 13.58 -32.24
N ALA A 256 17.06 14.30 -32.96
CA ALA A 256 18.39 14.67 -32.44
C ALA A 256 18.27 15.53 -31.16
N GLU A 257 17.24 16.36 -31.05
CA GLU A 257 16.99 17.16 -29.86
C GLU A 257 16.59 16.30 -28.66
N GLU A 258 15.65 15.36 -28.86
CA GLU A 258 15.23 14.39 -27.83
C GLU A 258 16.39 13.52 -27.35
N ALA A 259 17.21 13.01 -28.28
CA ALA A 259 18.41 12.26 -27.94
C ALA A 259 19.42 13.10 -27.12
N GLY A 260 19.63 14.37 -27.51
CA GLY A 260 20.50 15.29 -26.79
C GLY A 260 20.09 15.53 -25.32
N PHE A 261 18.78 15.55 -25.03
CA PHE A 261 18.34 15.62 -23.63
C PHE A 261 18.66 14.35 -22.83
N LEU A 262 18.46 13.18 -23.44
CA LEU A 262 18.79 11.91 -22.78
C LEU A 262 20.30 11.76 -22.58
N GLU A 263 21.13 12.14 -23.57
CA GLU A 263 22.60 12.17 -23.46
C GLU A 263 23.04 13.09 -22.32
N ARG A 264 22.41 14.24 -22.17
CA ARG A 264 22.67 15.16 -21.06
C ARG A 264 22.36 14.54 -19.71
N ILE A 265 21.24 13.81 -19.57
CA ILE A 265 20.92 13.08 -18.32
C ILE A 265 22.05 12.09 -18.00
N VAL A 266 22.49 11.30 -18.98
CA VAL A 266 23.58 10.33 -18.81
C VAL A 266 24.86 11.03 -18.39
N GLU A 267 25.25 12.13 -19.06
CA GLU A 267 26.45 12.90 -18.77
C GLU A 267 26.44 13.44 -17.34
N GLU A 268 25.38 14.17 -16.94
CA GLU A 268 25.30 14.82 -15.64
C GLU A 268 25.31 13.81 -14.48
N LEU A 269 24.57 12.71 -14.62
CA LEU A 269 24.50 11.68 -13.59
C LEU A 269 25.71 10.73 -13.58
N SER A 270 26.62 10.84 -14.56
CA SER A 270 27.86 10.05 -14.65
C SER A 270 29.11 10.82 -14.22
N ARG A 271 29.01 12.11 -13.92
CA ARG A 271 30.18 12.93 -13.55
C ARG A 271 30.88 12.35 -12.31
N PRO A 272 32.18 12.19 -12.32
CA PRO A 272 32.92 11.61 -11.19
C PRO A 272 32.74 12.36 -9.86
N GLU A 273 32.54 13.68 -9.93
CA GLU A 273 32.28 14.57 -8.79
C GLU A 273 30.81 14.56 -8.33
N ALA A 274 29.89 14.08 -9.17
CA ALA A 274 28.47 14.04 -8.84
C ALA A 274 28.21 12.92 -7.83
N ARG A 275 27.81 13.33 -6.64
CA ARG A 275 27.40 12.39 -5.57
C ARG A 275 25.89 12.41 -5.45
N ASP A 276 25.30 11.23 -5.43
CA ASP A 276 23.88 11.04 -5.20
C ASP A 276 23.54 11.39 -3.73
N PRO A 277 22.75 12.45 -3.47
CA PRO A 277 22.41 12.86 -2.12
C PRO A 277 21.67 11.80 -1.33
N LYS A 278 20.81 10.98 -1.96
CA LYS A 278 20.11 9.87 -1.29
C LYS A 278 21.07 8.78 -0.86
N THR A 279 22.02 8.42 -1.70
CA THR A 279 23.08 7.46 -1.32
C THR A 279 23.89 7.99 -0.14
N ALA A 280 24.26 9.28 -0.14
CA ALA A 280 24.96 9.90 0.97
C ALA A 280 24.12 9.89 2.26
N ALA A 281 22.83 10.18 2.17
CA ALA A 281 21.90 10.12 3.31
C ALA A 281 21.78 8.69 3.87
N VAL A 282 21.63 7.67 3.02
CA VAL A 282 21.58 6.27 3.46
C VAL A 282 22.86 5.90 4.25
N ARG A 283 24.03 6.24 3.72
CA ARG A 283 25.32 5.97 4.40
C ARG A 283 25.39 6.66 5.76
N TYR A 284 24.99 7.93 5.82
CA TYR A 284 24.95 8.68 7.07
C TYR A 284 24.06 8.02 8.13
N PHE A 285 22.85 7.62 7.79
CA PHE A 285 21.93 6.96 8.73
C PHE A 285 22.45 5.59 9.18
N LEU A 286 23.10 4.84 8.28
CA LEU A 286 23.66 3.53 8.62
C LEU A 286 24.84 3.62 9.57
N SER A 287 25.74 4.61 9.41
CA SER A 287 27.05 4.62 10.07
C SER A 287 27.17 5.65 11.20
N ASP A 288 26.53 6.82 11.04
CA ASP A 288 26.78 7.98 11.90
C ASP A 288 25.57 8.36 12.75
N HIS A 289 24.37 8.36 12.16
CA HIS A 289 23.15 8.70 12.87
C HIS A 289 22.81 7.65 13.95
N ARG A 290 22.47 8.12 15.16
CA ARG A 290 22.22 7.24 16.29
C ARG A 290 20.81 7.42 16.82
N THR A 291 20.11 6.32 16.97
CA THR A 291 18.83 6.23 17.69
C THR A 291 19.03 5.32 18.90
N GLN A 292 18.65 5.79 20.08
CA GLN A 292 18.84 5.03 21.34
C GLN A 292 20.31 4.58 21.55
N GLY A 293 21.28 5.42 21.16
CA GLY A 293 22.72 5.18 21.34
C GLY A 293 23.38 4.25 20.33
N LYS A 294 22.64 3.67 19.38
CA LYS A 294 23.12 2.77 18.34
C LYS A 294 22.91 3.34 16.95
N THR A 295 23.77 2.98 16.02
CA THR A 295 23.57 3.29 14.59
C THR A 295 22.46 2.44 14.00
N TRP A 296 21.93 2.85 12.83
CA TRP A 296 20.88 2.05 12.17
C TRP A 296 21.42 0.70 11.69
N LEU A 297 22.69 0.61 11.32
CA LEU A 297 23.32 -0.67 11.03
C LEU A 297 23.38 -1.61 12.28
N GLU A 298 23.65 -1.07 13.45
CA GLU A 298 23.65 -1.85 14.69
C GLU A 298 22.24 -2.32 15.09
N HIS A 299 21.21 -1.54 14.76
CA HIS A 299 19.82 -1.95 14.95
C HIS A 299 19.37 -2.98 13.90
N GLY A 300 20.07 -3.08 12.78
CA GLY A 300 19.70 -3.79 11.58
C GLY A 300 18.74 -2.95 10.72
N CYS A 301 19.05 -2.86 9.43
CA CYS A 301 18.34 -1.98 8.50
C CYS A 301 17.88 -2.72 7.24
N ILE A 302 16.65 -2.41 6.79
CA ILE A 302 16.22 -2.68 5.43
C ILE A 302 16.07 -1.39 4.66
N VAL A 303 16.62 -1.35 3.43
CA VAL A 303 16.53 -0.22 2.51
C VAL A 303 15.69 -0.64 1.31
N PHE A 304 14.62 0.09 1.05
CA PHE A 304 13.70 -0.19 -0.05
C PHE A 304 13.83 0.80 -1.20
N SER A 305 13.78 0.28 -2.41
CA SER A 305 13.51 1.04 -3.64
C SER A 305 12.60 0.22 -4.57
N GLN A 306 11.78 0.90 -5.38
CA GLN A 306 10.99 0.26 -6.43
C GLN A 306 11.87 -0.26 -7.57
N PHE A 307 13.06 0.35 -7.78
CA PHE A 307 13.91 0.14 -8.94
C PHE A 307 15.13 -0.73 -8.61
N TYR A 308 15.28 -1.83 -9.35
CA TYR A 308 16.40 -2.75 -9.15
C TYR A 308 17.77 -2.09 -9.42
N ASP A 309 17.85 -1.17 -10.38
CA ASP A 309 19.09 -0.43 -10.66
C ASP A 309 19.54 0.39 -9.44
N THR A 310 18.61 1.01 -8.72
CA THR A 310 18.88 1.70 -7.44
C THR A 310 19.35 0.71 -6.37
N VAL A 311 18.64 -0.40 -6.21
CA VAL A 311 18.98 -1.45 -5.21
C VAL A 311 20.39 -1.96 -5.45
N ARG A 312 20.74 -2.30 -6.69
CA ARG A 312 22.06 -2.82 -7.07
C ARG A 312 23.17 -1.81 -6.85
N ALA A 313 22.99 -0.58 -7.31
CA ALA A 313 23.99 0.48 -7.18
C ALA A 313 24.24 0.85 -5.71
N LEU A 314 23.16 0.99 -4.93
CA LEU A 314 23.23 1.33 -3.51
C LEU A 314 23.89 0.19 -2.70
N ALA A 315 23.54 -1.06 -2.96
CA ALA A 315 24.16 -2.20 -2.27
C ALA A 315 25.66 -2.27 -2.55
N ALA A 316 26.08 -2.03 -3.80
CA ALA A 316 27.50 -2.00 -4.17
C ALA A 316 28.25 -0.84 -3.49
N ASP A 317 27.66 0.37 -3.46
CA ASP A 317 28.24 1.54 -2.78
C ASP A 317 28.40 1.30 -1.28
N ILE A 318 27.37 0.77 -0.63
CA ILE A 318 27.42 0.46 0.81
C ILE A 318 28.45 -0.64 1.09
N ALA A 319 28.50 -1.71 0.28
CA ALA A 319 29.47 -2.78 0.45
C ALA A 319 30.92 -2.28 0.29
N ALA A 320 31.17 -1.34 -0.62
CA ALA A 320 32.46 -0.69 -0.76
C ALA A 320 32.81 0.21 0.44
N ALA A 321 31.83 0.91 1.01
CA ALA A 321 32.01 1.77 2.17
C ALA A 321 32.16 0.99 3.49
N LEU A 322 31.55 -0.20 3.59
CA LEU A 322 31.51 -1.05 4.77
C LEU A 322 31.99 -2.48 4.44
N PRO A 323 33.26 -2.68 4.09
CA PRO A 323 33.75 -3.97 3.55
C PRO A 323 33.65 -5.14 4.55
N GLY A 324 33.50 -4.86 5.84
CA GLY A 324 33.29 -5.88 6.88
C GLY A 324 31.84 -6.33 7.06
N GLU A 325 30.87 -5.65 6.44
CA GLU A 325 29.44 -5.96 6.61
C GLU A 325 28.89 -6.68 5.39
N PRO A 326 28.21 -7.82 5.58
CA PRO A 326 27.47 -8.45 4.51
C PRO A 326 26.27 -7.59 4.11
N VAL A 327 26.13 -7.29 2.81
CA VAL A 327 24.99 -6.54 2.26
C VAL A 327 24.19 -7.46 1.36
N ALA A 328 22.96 -7.81 1.78
CA ALA A 328 22.08 -8.64 0.99
C ALA A 328 21.24 -7.80 0.02
N ILE A 329 21.09 -8.27 -1.21
CA ILE A 329 20.12 -7.79 -2.19
C ILE A 329 18.95 -8.77 -2.20
N TYR A 330 17.74 -8.28 -1.92
CA TYR A 330 16.52 -9.07 -2.04
C TYR A 330 15.61 -8.48 -3.12
N ALA A 331 15.51 -9.16 -4.24
CA ALA A 331 14.81 -8.67 -5.42
C ALA A 331 14.01 -9.78 -6.11
N GLY A 332 13.41 -9.50 -7.26
CA GLY A 332 12.67 -10.47 -8.08
C GLY A 332 13.50 -11.72 -8.45
N ALA A 333 12.85 -12.70 -9.07
CA ALA A 333 13.47 -13.99 -9.38
C ALA A 333 14.83 -13.84 -10.10
N GLY A 334 15.87 -14.52 -9.58
CA GLY A 334 17.21 -14.52 -10.14
C GLY A 334 18.03 -13.23 -9.96
N LYS A 335 17.47 -12.18 -9.31
CA LYS A 335 18.14 -10.89 -9.07
C LYS A 335 18.62 -10.72 -7.62
N SER A 336 18.44 -11.74 -6.77
CA SER A 336 18.90 -11.70 -5.37
C SER A 336 20.34 -12.16 -5.23
N GLY A 337 21.03 -11.67 -4.22
CA GLY A 337 22.43 -12.00 -3.99
C GLY A 337 22.98 -11.34 -2.73
N MET A 338 24.28 -11.43 -2.54
CA MET A 338 24.94 -10.90 -1.35
C MET A 338 26.34 -10.41 -1.68
N HIS A 339 26.69 -9.23 -1.17
CA HIS A 339 28.06 -8.74 -1.10
C HIS A 339 28.71 -9.24 0.20
N ARG A 340 29.86 -9.89 0.08
CA ARG A 340 30.72 -10.31 1.20
C ARG A 340 32.19 -10.06 0.84
N GLY A 341 32.91 -9.32 1.70
CA GLY A 341 34.33 -9.05 1.47
C GLY A 341 34.65 -8.33 0.16
N GLY A 342 33.70 -7.53 -0.36
CA GLY A 342 33.86 -6.81 -1.63
C GLY A 342 33.38 -7.58 -2.88
N GLU A 343 33.07 -8.86 -2.77
CA GLU A 343 32.60 -9.68 -3.89
C GLU A 343 31.07 -9.87 -3.82
N PHE A 344 30.42 -9.86 -4.99
CA PHE A 344 29.01 -10.15 -5.13
C PHE A 344 28.81 -11.60 -5.60
N ALA A 345 27.95 -12.33 -4.89
CA ALA A 345 27.49 -13.67 -5.29
C ALA A 345 25.97 -13.71 -5.37
N SER A 346 25.44 -14.38 -6.39
CA SER A 346 24.02 -14.70 -6.46
C SER A 346 23.67 -15.69 -5.35
N VAL A 347 22.59 -15.41 -4.61
CA VAL A 347 22.15 -16.20 -3.46
C VAL A 347 20.65 -16.35 -3.51
N GLU A 348 20.13 -17.53 -3.18
CA GLU A 348 18.71 -17.80 -3.14
C GLU A 348 18.03 -17.02 -2.02
N ARG A 349 16.78 -16.61 -2.27
CA ARG A 349 15.99 -15.80 -1.32
C ARG A 349 15.86 -16.46 0.06
N GLU A 350 15.72 -17.78 0.12
CA GLU A 350 15.57 -18.53 1.38
C GLU A 350 16.87 -18.46 2.21
N GLU A 351 18.03 -18.52 1.58
CA GLU A 351 19.30 -18.38 2.25
C GLU A 351 19.47 -16.98 2.87
N ILE A 352 19.04 -15.93 2.15
CA ILE A 352 19.05 -14.56 2.68
C ILE A 352 18.13 -14.45 3.90
N LYS A 353 16.93 -15.03 3.84
CA LYS A 353 15.99 -15.05 4.99
C LYS A 353 16.60 -15.73 6.20
N ASP A 354 17.26 -16.85 6.00
CA ASP A 354 17.90 -17.59 7.07
C ASP A 354 19.08 -16.83 7.67
N ALA A 355 19.92 -16.19 6.85
CA ALA A 355 21.04 -15.38 7.30
C ALA A 355 20.57 -14.17 8.12
N VAL A 356 19.49 -13.48 7.69
CA VAL A 356 18.88 -12.38 8.46
C VAL A 356 18.29 -12.89 9.78
N ARG A 357 17.58 -14.03 9.77
CA ARG A 357 17.02 -14.63 10.98
C ARG A 357 18.11 -15.00 12.00
N ARG A 358 19.25 -15.55 11.53
CA ARG A 358 20.41 -15.87 12.35
C ARG A 358 21.24 -14.63 12.72
N ARG A 359 20.92 -13.45 12.19
CA ARG A 359 21.65 -12.18 12.38
C ARG A 359 23.06 -12.17 11.80
N GLU A 360 23.34 -13.04 10.87
CA GLU A 360 24.55 -13.03 10.07
C GLU A 360 24.55 -11.86 9.06
N VAL A 361 23.35 -11.41 8.69
CA VAL A 361 23.10 -10.24 7.83
C VAL A 361 22.24 -9.25 8.60
N ARG A 362 22.71 -8.03 8.74
CA ARG A 362 22.02 -6.90 9.40
C ARG A 362 21.56 -5.84 8.42
N LEU A 363 21.97 -5.91 7.17
CA LEU A 363 21.66 -4.96 6.13
C LEU A 363 21.10 -5.65 4.89
N VAL A 364 19.88 -5.26 4.51
CA VAL A 364 19.19 -5.75 3.33
C VAL A 364 18.80 -4.56 2.47
N VAL A 365 19.18 -4.57 1.19
CA VAL A 365 18.71 -3.62 0.18
C VAL A 365 17.73 -4.37 -0.72
N ALA A 366 16.49 -3.89 -0.85
CA ALA A 366 15.42 -4.69 -1.40
C ALA A 366 14.52 -3.93 -2.38
N THR A 367 13.99 -4.64 -3.36
CA THR A 367 12.82 -4.17 -4.11
C THR A 367 11.53 -4.54 -3.36
N ASP A 368 10.37 -4.06 -3.86
CA ASP A 368 9.07 -4.42 -3.30
C ASP A 368 8.76 -5.93 -3.34
N ALA A 369 9.55 -6.72 -4.07
CA ALA A 369 9.53 -8.19 -3.98
C ALA A 369 9.75 -8.71 -2.54
N ALA A 370 10.42 -7.94 -1.68
CA ALA A 370 10.55 -8.24 -0.25
C ALA A 370 9.25 -8.02 0.56
N CYS A 371 8.27 -7.33 -0.02
CA CYS A 371 6.95 -7.17 0.59
C CYS A 371 6.17 -8.48 0.65
N GLU A 372 6.61 -9.53 -0.05
CA GLU A 372 6.01 -10.85 -0.03
C GLU A 372 6.91 -11.87 0.68
N GLY A 373 6.38 -12.51 1.73
CA GLY A 373 6.99 -13.67 2.37
C GLY A 373 8.28 -13.45 3.18
N LEU A 374 8.83 -12.23 3.26
CA LEU A 374 10.04 -11.93 4.03
C LEU A 374 9.68 -11.52 5.45
N ASN A 375 10.27 -12.19 6.44
CA ASN A 375 10.13 -11.85 7.86
C ASN A 375 11.44 -11.27 8.39
N LEU A 376 11.42 -9.98 8.75
CA LEU A 376 12.58 -9.20 9.14
C LEU A 376 12.50 -8.64 10.56
N GLN A 377 11.88 -9.34 11.49
CA GLN A 377 11.73 -8.90 12.89
C GLN A 377 13.07 -8.65 13.61
N THR A 378 14.17 -9.11 13.06
CA THR A 378 15.51 -8.88 13.57
C THR A 378 16.09 -7.53 13.16
N LEU A 379 15.48 -6.85 12.19
CA LEU A 379 15.85 -5.52 11.73
C LEU A 379 14.96 -4.48 12.41
N GLY A 380 15.56 -3.44 12.94
CA GLY A 380 14.86 -2.40 13.73
C GLY A 380 14.63 -1.09 12.99
N THR A 381 15.18 -0.94 11.78
CA THR A 381 15.10 0.31 11.00
C THR A 381 14.77 0.05 9.54
N LEU A 382 14.13 1.02 8.89
CA LEU A 382 13.71 0.97 7.50
C LEU A 382 14.00 2.30 6.81
N ILE A 383 14.59 2.25 5.61
CA ILE A 383 14.79 3.42 4.76
C ILE A 383 14.04 3.22 3.45
N ASN A 384 13.17 4.15 3.09
CA ASN A 384 12.57 4.25 1.77
C ASN A 384 13.38 5.24 0.95
N VAL A 385 14.15 4.75 -0.02
CA VAL A 385 14.92 5.59 -0.96
C VAL A 385 13.98 6.30 -1.93
N ASP A 386 12.92 5.60 -2.32
CA ASP A 386 11.77 6.13 -3.04
C ASP A 386 10.47 5.62 -2.43
N LEU A 387 9.41 6.39 -2.61
CA LEU A 387 8.09 6.05 -2.08
C LEU A 387 7.22 5.43 -3.17
N PRO A 388 6.56 4.31 -2.86
CA PRO A 388 5.58 3.74 -3.77
C PRO A 388 4.35 4.65 -3.86
N TRP A 389 3.73 4.73 -5.02
CA TRP A 389 2.47 5.47 -5.18
C TRP A 389 1.32 4.90 -4.35
N ASN A 390 1.36 3.61 -4.10
CA ASN A 390 0.34 2.89 -3.36
C ASN A 390 0.68 2.86 -1.86
N PRO A 391 -0.15 3.49 -0.99
CA PRO A 391 0.04 3.46 0.45
C PRO A 391 0.09 2.05 1.04
N SER A 392 -0.61 1.09 0.44
CA SER A 392 -0.59 -0.30 0.90
C SER A 392 0.80 -0.92 0.75
N ARG A 393 1.56 -0.58 -0.30
CA ARG A 393 2.94 -1.04 -0.45
C ARG A 393 3.85 -0.47 0.64
N LEU A 394 3.67 0.81 1.01
CA LEU A 394 4.42 1.40 2.12
C LEU A 394 4.11 0.70 3.44
N GLU A 395 2.84 0.38 3.70
CA GLU A 395 2.45 -0.41 4.87
C GLU A 395 3.01 -1.82 4.84
N GLN A 396 3.04 -2.46 3.68
CA GLN A 396 3.66 -3.76 3.51
C GLN A 396 5.16 -3.71 3.80
N ARG A 397 5.89 -2.67 3.32
CA ARG A 397 7.30 -2.44 3.66
C ARG A 397 7.48 -2.32 5.17
N LEU A 398 6.72 -1.43 5.83
CA LEU A 398 6.76 -1.26 7.27
C LEU A 398 6.39 -2.55 8.02
N GLY A 399 5.40 -3.28 7.54
CA GLY A 399 4.96 -4.56 8.08
C GLY A 399 6.03 -5.66 8.05
N ARG A 400 7.16 -5.47 7.36
CA ARG A 400 8.28 -6.42 7.39
C ARG A 400 9.08 -6.33 8.67
N ILE A 401 9.24 -5.14 9.25
CA ILE A 401 9.95 -4.90 10.51
C ILE A 401 9.01 -4.71 11.70
N LYS A 402 7.86 -4.05 11.51
CA LYS A 402 6.82 -3.87 12.53
C LYS A 402 5.95 -5.13 12.62
N ARG A 403 6.46 -6.16 13.26
CA ARG A 403 5.78 -7.47 13.32
C ARG A 403 5.84 -8.08 14.72
N PHE A 404 4.98 -9.07 15.00
CA PHE A 404 5.07 -9.87 16.22
C PHE A 404 6.47 -10.47 16.38
N GLY A 405 7.06 -10.33 17.57
CA GLY A 405 8.44 -10.75 17.85
C GLY A 405 9.51 -9.70 17.50
N GLN A 406 9.13 -8.47 17.11
CA GLN A 406 10.07 -7.37 17.04
C GLN A 406 10.64 -7.08 18.45
N ARG A 407 11.97 -7.01 18.53
CA ARG A 407 12.65 -6.83 19.83
C ARG A 407 12.65 -5.39 20.32
N ARG A 408 12.44 -4.43 19.41
CA ARG A 408 12.37 -3.02 19.75
C ARG A 408 10.92 -2.60 19.98
N GLN A 409 10.70 -1.84 21.03
CA GLN A 409 9.39 -1.22 21.31
C GLN A 409 9.00 -0.18 20.25
N THR A 410 10.01 0.42 19.58
CA THR A 410 9.84 1.38 18.49
C THR A 410 10.81 1.04 17.38
N VAL A 411 10.32 1.00 16.13
CA VAL A 411 11.13 0.90 14.92
C VAL A 411 11.23 2.27 14.27
N ASP A 412 12.35 2.53 13.58
CA ASP A 412 12.56 3.79 12.89
C ASP A 412 12.28 3.62 11.39
N MET A 413 11.65 4.62 10.77
CA MET A 413 11.39 4.69 9.33
C MET A 413 11.85 6.02 8.77
N LEU A 414 12.75 5.99 7.78
CA LEU A 414 13.21 7.17 7.04
C LEU A 414 12.59 7.16 5.64
N ASN A 415 12.03 8.30 5.25
CA ASN A 415 11.55 8.55 3.90
C ASN A 415 12.45 9.59 3.21
N LEU A 416 13.14 9.20 2.16
CA LEU A 416 14.02 10.09 1.39
C LEU A 416 13.27 10.68 0.20
N VAL A 417 13.10 11.99 0.22
CA VAL A 417 12.39 12.78 -0.81
C VAL A 417 13.27 13.95 -1.20
N TYR A 418 13.34 14.28 -2.47
CA TYR A 418 13.98 15.52 -2.91
C TYR A 418 12.99 16.69 -2.83
N HIS A 419 13.44 17.81 -2.20
CA HIS A 419 12.63 19.02 -2.11
C HIS A 419 12.37 19.62 -3.49
N GLY A 420 11.16 20.16 -3.73
CA GLY A 420 10.77 20.81 -4.97
C GLY A 420 10.56 19.89 -6.19
N THR A 421 10.60 18.58 -6.01
CA THR A 421 10.54 17.60 -7.11
C THR A 421 9.24 16.80 -7.14
N LEU A 422 9.16 15.87 -8.11
CA LEU A 422 8.07 14.88 -8.19
C LEU A 422 8.02 14.00 -6.93
N ASP A 423 9.17 13.68 -6.32
CA ASP A 423 9.25 12.90 -5.08
C ASP A 423 8.46 13.56 -3.94
N GLU A 424 8.62 14.87 -3.76
CA GLU A 424 7.89 15.62 -2.74
C GLU A 424 6.39 15.66 -3.03
N LYS A 425 6.02 15.76 -4.30
CA LYS A 425 4.62 15.68 -4.73
C LYS A 425 4.03 14.30 -4.40
N VAL A 426 4.77 13.22 -4.69
CA VAL A 426 4.37 11.85 -4.33
C VAL A 426 4.19 11.70 -2.83
N TYR A 427 5.14 12.16 -2.04
CA TYR A 427 5.07 12.14 -0.58
C TYR A 427 3.81 12.85 -0.06
N SER A 428 3.54 14.05 -0.57
CA SER A 428 2.38 14.84 -0.17
C SER A 428 1.05 14.17 -0.55
N ALA A 429 0.97 13.62 -1.77
CA ALA A 429 -0.21 12.89 -2.24
C ALA A 429 -0.43 11.60 -1.42
N LEU A 430 0.65 10.88 -1.11
CA LEU A 430 0.60 9.65 -0.31
C LEU A 430 0.16 9.95 1.14
N SER A 431 0.68 11.02 1.74
CA SER A 431 0.28 11.48 3.06
C SER A 431 -1.20 11.85 3.11
N GLN A 432 -1.70 12.57 2.10
CA GLN A 432 -3.13 12.92 2.02
C GLN A 432 -4.01 11.67 1.84
N ARG A 433 -3.61 10.75 0.96
CA ARG A 433 -4.33 9.49 0.75
C ARG A 433 -4.40 8.64 2.02
N MET A 434 -3.30 8.56 2.77
CA MET A 434 -3.29 7.83 4.04
C MET A 434 -4.24 8.47 5.06
N LYS A 435 -4.36 9.81 5.05
CA LYS A 435 -5.30 10.55 5.88
C LYS A 435 -6.74 10.30 5.44
N ASP A 436 -7.05 10.45 4.16
CA ASP A 436 -8.40 10.23 3.62
C ASP A 436 -8.86 8.78 3.86
N ARG A 437 -7.97 7.84 3.68
CA ARG A 437 -8.20 6.43 3.98
C ARG A 437 -8.51 6.20 5.46
N TYR A 438 -7.79 6.86 6.34
CA TYR A 438 -8.04 6.82 7.76
C TYR A 438 -9.43 7.36 8.10
N ASP A 439 -9.80 8.49 7.52
CA ASP A 439 -11.08 9.16 7.77
C ASP A 439 -12.27 8.38 7.19
N ILE A 440 -12.13 7.75 6.03
CA ILE A 440 -13.23 7.08 5.32
C ILE A 440 -13.38 5.61 5.73
N PHE A 441 -12.30 4.86 5.81
CA PHE A 441 -12.34 3.39 5.91
C PHE A 441 -11.72 2.83 7.20
N GLY A 442 -11.12 3.67 8.03
CA GLY A 442 -10.51 3.23 9.30
C GLY A 442 -9.51 2.08 9.17
N SER A 443 -8.80 1.95 8.05
CA SER A 443 -7.80 0.90 7.73
C SER A 443 -8.25 -0.19 6.75
N LEU A 444 -9.22 0.03 5.86
CA LEU A 444 -9.38 -0.86 4.72
C LEU A 444 -8.21 -0.71 3.74
N PRO A 445 -7.77 -1.81 3.10
CA PRO A 445 -6.82 -1.74 1.99
C PRO A 445 -7.44 -0.94 0.84
N ASP A 446 -6.60 -0.22 0.12
CA ASP A 446 -7.02 0.79 -0.83
C ASP A 446 -7.72 0.26 -2.05
N THR A 447 -8.78 0.94 -2.36
CA THR A 447 -9.30 1.11 -3.70
C THR A 447 -8.81 2.46 -4.22
N ILE A 448 -7.58 2.54 -4.63
CA ILE A 448 -7.13 3.69 -5.38
C ILE A 448 -6.92 3.19 -6.78
N ASP A 449 -7.82 3.61 -7.66
CA ASP A 449 -7.66 3.40 -9.09
C ASP A 449 -6.29 3.89 -9.53
N ASP A 450 -5.50 3.03 -10.13
CA ASP A 450 -4.27 3.37 -10.83
C ASP A 450 -4.55 4.22 -12.09
N GLU A 451 -5.82 4.54 -12.41
CA GLU A 451 -6.21 5.48 -13.48
C GLU A 451 -5.51 6.84 -13.41
N TRP A 452 -4.95 7.15 -12.26
CA TRP A 452 -4.15 8.37 -12.05
C TRP A 452 -2.82 8.37 -12.78
N ILE A 453 -2.25 7.19 -13.01
CA ILE A 453 -0.92 7.03 -13.60
C ILE A 453 -0.98 7.32 -15.09
N GLU A 454 -2.14 7.13 -15.72
CA GLU A 454 -2.31 7.34 -17.15
C GLU A 454 -2.44 8.82 -17.55
N ASN A 455 -2.74 9.73 -16.61
CA ASN A 455 -2.95 11.13 -16.95
C ASN A 455 -2.17 12.08 -16.02
N VAL A 456 -0.92 12.37 -16.40
CA VAL A 456 -0.01 13.27 -15.67
C VAL A 456 -0.59 14.69 -15.51
N GLU A 457 -1.43 15.16 -16.45
CA GLU A 457 -2.07 16.48 -16.37
C GLU A 457 -3.09 16.54 -15.25
N LYS A 458 -3.90 15.50 -15.09
CA LYS A 458 -4.81 15.37 -13.94
C LYS A 458 -4.05 15.24 -12.64
N LEU A 459 -2.91 14.57 -12.65
CA LEU A 459 -2.05 14.44 -11.49
C LEU A 459 -1.46 15.81 -11.07
N GLU A 460 -0.92 16.58 -12.02
CA GLU A 460 -0.38 17.92 -11.76
C GLU A 460 -1.47 18.89 -11.28
N GLU A 461 -2.65 18.92 -11.90
CA GLU A 461 -3.78 19.76 -11.50
C GLU A 461 -4.30 19.43 -10.10
N MET A 462 -4.40 18.15 -9.77
CA MET A 462 -4.79 17.72 -8.43
C MET A 462 -3.70 17.96 -7.40
N MET A 463 -2.43 17.81 -7.76
CA MET A 463 -1.28 18.11 -6.89
C MET A 463 -1.17 19.59 -6.57
N ASP A 464 -1.39 20.48 -7.53
CA ASP A 464 -1.44 21.92 -7.30
C ASP A 464 -2.60 22.30 -6.36
N LYS A 465 -3.74 21.64 -6.50
CA LYS A 465 -4.88 21.81 -5.61
C LYS A 465 -4.58 21.34 -4.17
N TYR A 466 -3.82 20.26 -4.00
CA TYR A 466 -3.38 19.75 -2.69
C TYR A 466 -2.25 20.59 -2.09
N MET A 467 -1.34 21.14 -2.88
CA MET A 467 -0.28 22.02 -2.41
C MET A 467 -0.83 23.30 -1.77
N HIS A 468 -1.96 23.83 -2.24
CA HIS A 468 -2.63 24.98 -1.63
C HIS A 468 -3.29 24.67 -0.27
N LEU A 469 -3.67 23.43 -0.01
CA LEU A 469 -4.24 22.97 1.27
C LEU A 469 -3.16 22.68 2.33
N ARG A 470 -1.89 22.58 1.93
CA ARG A 470 -0.73 22.17 2.74
C ARG A 470 -0.38 23.11 3.92
N LYS A 471 -0.83 24.36 3.90
CA LYS A 471 -0.50 25.35 4.96
C LYS A 471 -1.16 25.08 6.33
N LYS A 472 -2.03 24.08 6.48
CA LYS A 472 -2.85 23.90 7.70
C LYS A 472 -2.96 22.45 8.22
N ALA A 473 -2.44 21.42 7.54
CA ALA A 473 -2.64 20.04 7.95
C ALA A 473 -1.32 19.40 8.37
N ARG A 474 -1.33 18.76 9.53
CA ARG A 474 -0.27 17.89 10.02
C ARG A 474 -0.08 16.74 9.04
N ASP A 475 1.15 16.32 8.81
CA ASP A 475 1.47 15.23 7.90
C ASP A 475 0.78 13.91 8.35
N ALA A 476 0.13 13.22 7.42
CA ALA A 476 -0.59 11.99 7.73
C ALA A 476 0.33 10.85 8.20
N PHE A 477 1.61 10.84 7.79
CA PHE A 477 2.60 9.89 8.29
C PHE A 477 2.88 10.10 9.77
N GLU A 478 2.98 11.37 10.22
CA GLU A 478 3.17 11.69 11.62
C GLU A 478 1.98 11.25 12.46
N ILE A 479 0.77 11.57 12.03
CA ILE A 479 -0.46 11.23 12.74
C ILE A 479 -0.58 9.71 12.90
N ARG A 480 -0.25 8.95 11.85
CA ARG A 480 -0.41 7.51 11.85
C ARG A 480 0.63 6.75 12.64
N TYR A 481 1.85 7.25 12.65
CA TYR A 481 3.00 6.55 13.23
C TYR A 481 3.53 7.19 14.51
N GLU A 482 2.89 8.25 15.00
CA GLU A 482 3.27 8.88 16.26
C GLU A 482 3.35 7.87 17.42
N LYS A 483 4.32 8.08 18.30
CA LYS A 483 4.45 7.34 19.57
C LYS A 483 3.28 7.57 20.52
N LYS A 484 2.61 8.72 20.39
CA LYS A 484 1.53 9.15 21.27
C LYS A 484 0.19 8.76 20.69
N VAL A 485 -0.66 8.30 21.60
CA VAL A 485 -2.02 7.84 21.37
C VAL A 485 -2.80 8.76 20.43
N ASP A 486 -3.40 8.13 19.45
CA ASP A 486 -4.36 8.70 18.52
C ASP A 486 -5.45 9.52 19.23
N PRO A 487 -5.59 10.81 18.94
CA PRO A 487 -6.58 11.67 19.58
C PRO A 487 -8.04 11.35 19.18
N ASP A 488 -8.27 10.61 18.09
CA ASP A 488 -9.61 10.28 17.57
C ASP A 488 -10.04 8.83 17.89
N LYS A 489 -9.94 8.43 19.15
CA LYS A 489 -10.38 7.11 19.64
C LYS A 489 -11.83 6.78 19.25
N ASP A 490 -12.70 7.78 19.25
CA ASP A 490 -14.13 7.61 18.98
C ASP A 490 -14.42 7.35 17.48
N ARG A 491 -13.66 7.95 16.56
CA ARG A 491 -13.77 7.68 15.11
C ARG A 491 -13.30 6.27 14.75
N TRP A 492 -12.27 5.77 15.43
CA TRP A 492 -11.81 4.40 15.25
C TRP A 492 -12.84 3.36 15.69
N GLU A 493 -13.57 3.63 16.76
CA GLU A 493 -14.64 2.75 17.21
C GLU A 493 -15.79 2.67 16.21
N LEU A 494 -16.12 3.79 15.55
CA LEU A 494 -17.11 3.82 14.47
C LEU A 494 -16.67 2.98 13.26
N CYS A 495 -15.41 3.10 12.84
CA CYS A 495 -14.85 2.35 11.71
C CYS A 495 -14.62 0.87 12.04
N ALA A 496 -14.28 0.55 13.29
CA ALA A 496 -14.17 -0.83 13.75
C ALA A 496 -15.53 -1.55 13.75
N ARG A 497 -16.62 -0.83 13.93
CA ARG A 497 -18.00 -1.37 13.88
C ARG A 497 -18.44 -1.77 12.48
N VAL A 498 -17.86 -1.18 11.43
CA VAL A 498 -18.28 -1.47 10.04
C VAL A 498 -17.83 -2.86 9.57
N LEU A 499 -16.71 -3.38 10.06
CA LEU A 499 -16.09 -4.61 9.53
C LEU A 499 -15.79 -5.70 10.55
N ALA A 500 -15.94 -5.45 11.83
CA ALA A 500 -15.72 -6.47 12.85
C ALA A 500 -16.81 -6.38 13.91
N ARG A 501 -17.65 -7.41 14.03
CA ARG A 501 -18.51 -7.54 15.20
C ARG A 501 -17.68 -7.57 16.47
N ARG A 502 -18.04 -6.79 17.46
CA ARG A 502 -17.47 -6.74 18.81
C ARG A 502 -17.39 -8.14 19.46
N ASP A 503 -18.35 -9.00 19.16
CA ASP A 503 -18.49 -10.37 19.67
C ASP A 503 -17.38 -11.35 19.24
N VAL A 504 -16.54 -10.98 18.26
CA VAL A 504 -15.44 -11.86 17.83
C VAL A 504 -14.25 -11.78 18.78
N VAL A 505 -14.06 -10.66 19.47
CA VAL A 505 -13.00 -10.50 20.48
C VAL A 505 -13.36 -11.28 21.73
N ASP A 506 -14.62 -11.25 22.15
CA ASP A 506 -15.10 -11.97 23.35
C ASP A 506 -15.07 -13.50 23.16
N LYS A 507 -15.26 -13.98 21.92
CA LYS A 507 -15.15 -15.42 21.61
C LYS A 507 -13.72 -15.94 21.51
N LEU A 508 -12.71 -15.07 21.39
CA LEU A 508 -11.30 -15.46 21.40
C LEU A 508 -10.69 -15.59 22.81
N SER A 509 -11.37 -15.04 23.81
CA SER A 509 -10.97 -15.20 25.22
C SER A 509 -11.45 -16.51 25.84
N THR A 510 -12.31 -17.25 25.15
CA THR A 510 -12.70 -18.63 25.54
C THR A 510 -11.69 -19.61 24.91
N PRO A 511 -10.96 -20.38 25.70
CA PRO A 511 -10.08 -21.43 25.17
C PRO A 511 -10.89 -22.46 24.39
N TRP A 512 -10.29 -23.01 23.36
CA TRP A 512 -10.80 -24.12 22.56
C TRP A 512 -11.06 -25.34 23.42
#